data_65b847572a3f44845f2afe2fddcc888b
#
_entry.id   65b847572a3f44845f2afe2fddcc888b
#
_cell.length_a   1.000
_cell.length_b   1.000
_cell.length_c   1.000
_cell.angle_alpha   90.00
_cell.angle_beta   90.00
_cell.angle_gamma   90.00
#
_symmetry.space_group_name_H-M   'P 1'
#
loop_
_entity.id
_entity.type
_entity.pdbx_description
1 polymer ?
#
loop_
_entity_poly.entity_id
_entity_poly.type
_entity_poly.pdbx_seq_one_letter_code
_entity_poly.pdbx_strand_id
1 'polypeptide(L)'
;MRHTLRTRPVIVTNARNRIAYNIIKSLGQKGISVYSADSIPRAMSFSSRYSKGHFLYPSPFIDQQGFIDCLIDNIIKLKAEVLIPVFEETFLIAKNKDRLSQYVKLVLPSYEQILTAHNKDQWEPVARSLNIPVPKTVTVEDVRNQRTDLHSLSYPVLIKPKQGGGAWAIKKIDSPQELLILLSKPLYFDRPWSRFFIQEKIIGETICVAMLFCNGEYKAKIAYKQLRDYPVSGGQATLRVSISNKDAETNFQRLLEEFKWHGVCQADFIVDGRTGIPYLIDINPRFWGSLVQGIACGVDFPYLVFKMAIEGDVEQTRDFKIGVMTRWLGGDLMTFFPLLRSSKERLAFIKQFIAPYSKKVTYDDFSLKDPVPFLFWVIDGAMRIIRDHSLSPSPHDSLAGIWE
;
A
#
# COMPACT_ATOMS: atom_id res chain seq x y z
N MET A 1 32.43 -7.03 6.05
CA MET A 1 31.18 -6.43 5.58
C MET A 1 29.91 -6.84 6.36
N ARG A 2 29.59 -8.13 6.54
CA ARG A 2 28.35 -8.53 7.28
C ARG A 2 28.34 -8.12 8.77
N HIS A 3 29.47 -7.98 9.45
CA HIS A 3 29.54 -7.59 10.87
C HIS A 3 29.26 -6.10 11.10
N THR A 4 29.64 -5.23 10.18
CA THR A 4 29.45 -3.77 10.24
C THR A 4 27.99 -3.33 10.00
N LEU A 5 27.18 -4.09 9.29
CA LEU A 5 25.77 -3.78 9.06
C LEU A 5 24.88 -4.06 10.27
N ARG A 6 25.26 -4.99 11.16
CA ARG A 6 24.48 -5.38 12.34
C ARG A 6 24.44 -4.32 13.44
N THR A 7 25.41 -3.43 13.47
CA THR A 7 25.54 -2.40 14.51
C THR A 7 24.81 -1.08 14.15
N ARG A 8 24.11 -1.03 13.01
CA ARG A 8 23.44 0.16 12.50
C ARG A 8 21.94 0.12 12.85
N PRO A 9 21.49 0.86 13.89
CA PRO A 9 20.09 0.80 14.32
C PRO A 9 19.16 1.42 13.29
N VAL A 10 17.97 0.83 13.17
CA VAL A 10 16.92 1.24 12.26
C VAL A 10 15.67 1.57 13.06
N ILE A 11 15.00 2.66 12.75
CA ILE A 11 13.64 2.96 13.24
C ILE A 11 12.64 2.64 12.11
N VAL A 12 11.58 1.91 12.46
CA VAL A 12 10.45 1.60 11.58
C VAL A 12 9.19 2.18 12.19
N THR A 13 8.49 3.06 11.46
CA THR A 13 7.27 3.71 11.93
C THR A 13 6.02 2.86 11.64
N ASN A 14 4.86 3.30 12.12
CA ASN A 14 3.55 2.65 11.93
C ASN A 14 3.53 1.16 12.35
N ALA A 15 4.07 0.89 13.54
CA ALA A 15 4.29 -0.45 14.08
C ALA A 15 3.00 -1.28 14.27
N ARG A 16 1.82 -0.64 14.22
CA ARG A 16 0.50 -1.32 14.23
C ARG A 16 0.23 -2.08 12.95
N ASN A 17 0.88 -1.70 11.84
CA ASN A 17 0.62 -2.26 10.53
C ASN A 17 1.46 -3.54 10.28
N ARG A 18 0.84 -4.56 9.64
CA ARG A 18 1.56 -5.77 9.25
C ARG A 18 2.73 -5.52 8.28
N ILE A 19 2.71 -4.38 7.55
CA ILE A 19 3.81 -3.97 6.69
C ILE A 19 5.05 -3.70 7.53
N ALA A 20 4.91 -2.88 8.59
CA ALA A 20 5.99 -2.60 9.54
C ALA A 20 6.51 -3.87 10.21
N TYR A 21 5.60 -4.76 10.64
CA TYR A 21 5.97 -6.06 11.20
C TYR A 21 6.89 -6.85 10.27
N ASN A 22 6.58 -6.90 8.97
CA ASN A 22 7.39 -7.64 8.00
C ASN A 22 8.73 -6.97 7.71
N ILE A 23 8.82 -5.64 7.74
CA ILE A 23 10.08 -4.90 7.67
C ILE A 23 10.95 -5.24 8.89
N ILE A 24 10.40 -5.13 10.10
CA ILE A 24 11.08 -5.41 11.37
C ILE A 24 11.56 -6.87 11.39
N LYS A 25 10.70 -7.81 10.99
CA LYS A 25 11.02 -9.24 10.91
C LYS A 25 12.14 -9.53 9.91
N SER A 26 12.07 -8.96 8.70
CA SER A 26 13.10 -9.17 7.67
C SER A 26 14.46 -8.67 8.12
N LEU A 27 14.54 -7.45 8.66
CA LEU A 27 15.78 -6.84 9.13
C LEU A 27 16.31 -7.54 10.40
N GLY A 28 15.42 -7.81 11.37
CA GLY A 28 15.80 -8.47 12.62
C GLY A 28 16.30 -9.91 12.42
N GLN A 29 15.75 -10.66 11.45
CA GLN A 29 16.25 -11.98 11.06
C GLN A 29 17.68 -11.95 10.52
N LYS A 30 18.13 -10.81 10.00
CA LYS A 30 19.51 -10.58 9.54
C LYS A 30 20.43 -10.04 10.64
N GLY A 31 19.89 -9.89 11.87
CA GLY A 31 20.63 -9.41 13.03
C GLY A 31 20.78 -7.88 13.08
N ILE A 32 20.00 -7.14 12.26
CA ILE A 32 19.95 -5.69 12.30
C ILE A 32 19.14 -5.26 13.53
N SER A 33 19.63 -4.28 14.29
CA SER A 33 18.92 -3.72 15.45
C SER A 33 17.77 -2.84 14.99
N VAL A 34 16.53 -3.28 15.15
CA VAL A 34 15.32 -2.53 14.71
C VAL A 34 14.54 -2.05 15.92
N TYR A 35 14.17 -0.77 15.90
CA TYR A 35 13.25 -0.16 16.87
C TYR A 35 11.94 0.15 16.17
N SER A 36 10.83 -0.27 16.78
CA SER A 36 9.49 -0.03 16.27
C SER A 36 8.87 1.22 16.92
N ALA A 37 8.13 2.00 16.14
CA ALA A 37 7.52 3.23 16.63
C ALA A 37 6.08 3.38 16.13
N ASP A 38 5.20 3.92 16.97
CA ASP A 38 3.79 4.14 16.65
C ASP A 38 3.20 5.25 17.53
N SER A 39 2.02 5.76 17.15
CA SER A 39 1.24 6.68 17.98
C SER A 39 0.25 6.00 18.94
N ILE A 40 0.11 4.68 18.87
CA ILE A 40 -0.73 3.90 19.77
C ILE A 40 0.09 2.97 20.68
N PRO A 41 -0.29 2.81 21.95
CA PRO A 41 0.47 2.00 22.90
C PRO A 41 0.40 0.48 22.62
N ARG A 42 -0.55 0.05 21.80
CA ARG A 42 -0.78 -1.36 21.47
C ARG A 42 -0.55 -1.61 19.99
N ALA A 43 0.67 -1.40 19.52
CA ALA A 43 1.05 -1.74 18.16
C ALA A 43 1.53 -3.18 18.05
N MET A 44 1.08 -3.89 17.04
CA MET A 44 1.37 -5.32 16.79
C MET A 44 2.87 -5.62 16.86
N SER A 45 3.70 -4.78 16.24
CA SER A 45 5.15 -5.02 16.15
C SER A 45 5.90 -4.77 17.46
N PHE A 46 5.30 -4.11 18.45
CA PHE A 46 5.94 -3.88 19.75
C PHE A 46 6.20 -5.19 20.51
N SER A 47 5.39 -6.22 20.26
CA SER A 47 5.53 -7.54 20.85
C SER A 47 6.41 -8.50 20.04
N SER A 48 6.96 -8.06 18.90
CA SER A 48 7.80 -8.90 18.06
C SER A 48 9.18 -9.13 18.69
N ARG A 49 9.64 -10.39 18.71
CA ARG A 49 11.00 -10.76 19.11
C ARG A 49 12.09 -10.13 18.25
N TYR A 50 11.74 -9.62 17.07
CA TYR A 50 12.66 -8.96 16.14
C TYR A 50 12.75 -7.46 16.36
N SER A 51 11.91 -6.88 17.20
CA SER A 51 12.02 -5.50 17.67
C SER A 51 12.92 -5.45 18.91
N LYS A 52 13.99 -4.67 18.86
CA LYS A 52 14.92 -4.48 19.99
C LYS A 52 14.31 -3.61 21.09
N GLY A 53 13.36 -2.78 20.74
CA GLY A 53 12.64 -1.88 21.63
C GLY A 53 11.64 -1.05 20.84
N HIS A 54 10.84 -0.26 21.55
CA HIS A 54 9.84 0.58 20.91
C HIS A 54 9.69 1.92 21.62
N PHE A 55 9.07 2.88 20.95
CA PHE A 55 8.67 4.15 21.53
C PHE A 55 7.36 4.66 20.90
N LEU A 56 6.71 5.59 21.61
CA LEU A 56 5.50 6.27 21.14
C LEU A 56 5.86 7.65 20.61
N TYR A 57 5.18 8.07 19.55
CA TYR A 57 5.20 9.42 19.00
C TYR A 57 3.81 10.01 18.94
N PRO A 58 3.65 11.35 18.94
CA PRO A 58 2.36 12.00 18.69
C PRO A 58 1.79 11.59 17.32
N SER A 59 0.46 11.50 17.21
CA SER A 59 -0.15 11.18 15.91
C SER A 59 0.27 12.18 14.84
N PRO A 60 0.85 11.73 13.69
CA PRO A 60 1.25 12.60 12.60
C PRO A 60 0.08 13.36 11.97
N PHE A 61 -1.16 12.95 12.26
CA PHE A 61 -2.39 13.56 11.75
C PHE A 61 -2.95 14.64 12.67
N ILE A 62 -2.53 14.65 13.93
CA ILE A 62 -3.00 15.59 14.96
C ILE A 62 -1.91 16.61 15.31
N ASP A 63 -0.68 16.14 15.50
CA ASP A 63 0.46 16.96 15.89
C ASP A 63 1.67 16.62 15.00
N GLN A 64 1.70 17.25 13.83
CA GLN A 64 2.75 17.05 12.82
C GLN A 64 4.13 17.46 13.33
N GLN A 65 4.21 18.59 14.04
CA GLN A 65 5.48 19.09 14.55
C GLN A 65 6.03 18.21 15.67
N GLY A 66 5.19 17.88 16.65
CA GLY A 66 5.56 16.98 17.75
C GLY A 66 5.95 15.59 17.27
N PHE A 67 5.33 15.09 16.17
CA PHE A 67 5.73 13.84 15.53
C PHE A 67 7.17 13.90 15.00
N ILE A 68 7.52 14.95 14.26
CA ILE A 68 8.87 15.11 13.69
C ILE A 68 9.91 15.32 14.78
N ASP A 69 9.61 16.15 15.79
CA ASP A 69 10.50 16.42 16.93
C ASP A 69 10.77 15.14 17.73
N CYS A 70 9.73 14.37 18.04
CA CYS A 70 9.84 13.08 18.71
C CYS A 70 10.66 12.07 17.92
N LEU A 71 10.55 12.04 16.59
CA LEU A 71 11.40 11.20 15.75
C LEU A 71 12.87 11.61 15.87
N ILE A 72 13.18 12.91 15.78
CA ILE A 72 14.56 13.42 15.89
C ILE A 72 15.17 13.06 17.26
N ASP A 73 14.44 13.29 18.34
CA ASP A 73 14.90 12.97 19.70
C ASP A 73 15.25 11.48 19.84
N ASN A 74 14.37 10.60 19.32
CA ASN A 74 14.62 9.16 19.38
C ASN A 74 15.69 8.70 18.40
N ILE A 75 15.85 9.31 17.23
CA ILE A 75 16.97 9.06 16.32
C ILE A 75 18.30 9.32 17.02
N ILE A 76 18.42 10.46 17.70
CA ILE A 76 19.64 10.84 18.45
C ILE A 76 19.85 9.89 19.62
N LYS A 77 18.82 9.67 20.45
CA LYS A 77 18.89 8.81 21.65
C LYS A 77 19.28 7.37 21.31
N LEU A 78 18.71 6.81 20.26
CA LEU A 78 18.92 5.42 19.84
C LEU A 78 20.12 5.29 18.89
N LYS A 79 20.73 6.40 18.48
CA LYS A 79 21.79 6.47 17.46
C LYS A 79 21.35 5.76 16.18
N ALA A 80 20.11 5.98 15.78
CA ALA A 80 19.56 5.35 14.60
C ALA A 80 20.20 5.91 13.32
N GLU A 81 20.62 5.02 12.43
CA GLU A 81 21.26 5.41 11.17
C GLU A 81 20.28 5.43 10.00
N VAL A 82 19.17 4.68 10.09
CA VAL A 82 18.15 4.59 9.02
C VAL A 82 16.76 4.75 9.63
N LEU A 83 15.94 5.56 8.99
CA LEU A 83 14.49 5.67 9.27
C LEU A 83 13.73 5.11 8.07
N ILE A 84 12.85 4.15 8.33
CA ILE A 84 11.98 3.52 7.32
C ILE A 84 10.53 3.86 7.65
N PRO A 85 9.94 4.85 6.99
CA PRO A 85 8.51 5.09 7.05
C PRO A 85 7.75 4.02 6.26
N VAL A 86 6.54 3.72 6.69
CA VAL A 86 5.83 2.53 6.19
C VAL A 86 4.55 2.84 5.46
N PHE A 87 3.78 3.79 5.96
CA PHE A 87 2.45 4.08 5.45
C PHE A 87 2.30 5.58 5.13
N GLU A 88 1.21 6.18 5.51
CA GLU A 88 0.87 7.55 5.11
C GLU A 88 1.75 8.63 5.80
N GLU A 89 2.34 8.32 6.97
CA GLU A 89 3.33 9.20 7.60
C GLU A 89 4.57 9.45 6.72
N THR A 90 4.76 8.62 5.68
CA THR A 90 5.80 8.81 4.65
C THR A 90 5.71 10.20 4.02
N PHE A 91 4.52 10.74 3.81
CA PHE A 91 4.31 12.07 3.22
C PHE A 91 4.89 13.17 4.13
N LEU A 92 4.57 13.11 5.42
CA LEU A 92 5.06 14.10 6.38
C LEU A 92 6.58 14.00 6.59
N ILE A 93 7.11 12.78 6.59
CA ILE A 93 8.55 12.54 6.67
C ILE A 93 9.25 13.06 5.42
N ALA A 94 8.69 12.85 4.22
CA ALA A 94 9.24 13.40 2.98
C ALA A 94 9.18 14.92 2.94
N LYS A 95 8.12 15.54 3.44
CA LYS A 95 7.99 17.02 3.59
C LYS A 95 9.06 17.61 4.50
N ASN A 96 9.53 16.84 5.48
CA ASN A 96 10.56 17.23 6.45
C ASN A 96 11.91 16.52 6.18
N LYS A 97 12.12 16.02 4.95
CA LYS A 97 13.29 15.20 4.60
C LYS A 97 14.61 15.91 4.89
N ASP A 98 14.72 17.18 4.54
CA ASP A 98 15.97 17.95 4.73
C ASP A 98 16.34 18.10 6.19
N ARG A 99 15.34 18.31 7.06
CA ARG A 99 15.55 18.39 8.51
C ARG A 99 15.96 17.04 9.10
N LEU A 100 15.26 15.97 8.72
CA LEU A 100 15.55 14.61 9.22
C LEU A 100 16.86 14.06 8.70
N SER A 101 17.25 14.38 7.47
CA SER A 101 18.49 13.89 6.83
C SER A 101 19.76 14.40 7.51
N GLN A 102 19.67 15.42 8.37
CA GLN A 102 20.79 15.86 9.21
C GLN A 102 21.15 14.82 10.29
N TYR A 103 20.22 13.95 10.65
CA TYR A 103 20.36 12.99 11.75
C TYR A 103 20.28 11.52 11.32
N VAL A 104 19.59 11.24 10.18
CA VAL A 104 19.28 9.86 9.79
C VAL A 104 19.22 9.72 8.27
N LYS A 105 19.53 8.56 7.75
CA LYS A 105 19.44 8.26 6.32
C LYS A 105 18.02 7.85 5.95
N LEU A 106 17.53 8.36 4.82
CA LEU A 106 16.19 8.15 4.29
C LEU A 106 16.28 7.75 2.81
N VAL A 107 15.57 6.69 2.45
CA VAL A 107 15.38 6.27 1.06
C VAL A 107 13.95 6.60 0.66
N LEU A 108 13.75 7.85 0.24
CA LEU A 108 12.46 8.41 -0.12
C LEU A 108 12.62 9.37 -1.30
N PRO A 109 11.62 9.45 -2.18
CA PRO A 109 11.56 10.51 -3.20
C PRO A 109 11.37 11.88 -2.54
N SER A 110 11.33 12.93 -3.35
CA SER A 110 10.94 14.26 -2.85
C SER A 110 9.45 14.29 -2.50
N TYR A 111 9.04 15.28 -1.70
CA TYR A 111 7.64 15.45 -1.35
C TYR A 111 6.76 15.68 -2.59
N GLU A 112 7.26 16.48 -3.55
CA GLU A 112 6.58 16.75 -4.82
C GLU A 112 6.41 15.49 -5.67
N GLN A 113 7.44 14.63 -5.74
CA GLN A 113 7.35 13.35 -6.45
C GLN A 113 6.29 12.44 -5.81
N ILE A 114 6.22 12.40 -4.47
CA ILE A 114 5.19 11.64 -3.75
C ILE A 114 3.80 12.19 -4.08
N LEU A 115 3.60 13.50 -4.04
CA LEU A 115 2.32 14.12 -4.38
C LEU A 115 1.91 13.82 -5.82
N THR A 116 2.84 13.95 -6.76
CA THR A 116 2.59 13.63 -8.18
C THR A 116 2.14 12.18 -8.34
N ALA A 117 2.84 11.24 -7.73
CA ALA A 117 2.49 9.81 -7.83
C ALA A 117 1.20 9.45 -7.07
N HIS A 118 0.85 10.19 -6.01
CA HIS A 118 -0.36 9.96 -5.23
C HIS A 118 -1.62 10.52 -5.88
N ASN A 119 -1.51 11.67 -6.57
CA ASN A 119 -2.65 12.36 -7.15
C ASN A 119 -2.93 11.87 -8.57
N LYS A 120 -4.11 11.28 -8.79
CA LYS A 120 -4.51 10.69 -10.08
C LYS A 120 -4.53 11.72 -11.20
N ASP A 121 -4.96 12.94 -10.92
CA ASP A 121 -4.98 14.06 -11.87
C ASP A 121 -3.58 14.55 -12.27
N GLN A 122 -2.54 14.21 -11.51
CA GLN A 122 -1.15 14.55 -11.82
C GLN A 122 -0.41 13.45 -12.59
N TRP A 123 -0.52 12.19 -12.15
CA TRP A 123 0.21 11.10 -12.82
C TRP A 123 -0.50 10.59 -14.09
N GLU A 124 -1.82 10.66 -14.19
CA GLU A 124 -2.57 10.11 -15.34
C GLU A 124 -2.22 10.82 -16.66
N PRO A 125 -2.09 12.16 -16.75
CA PRO A 125 -1.58 12.83 -17.96
C PRO A 125 -0.17 12.37 -18.37
N VAL A 126 0.73 12.16 -17.41
CA VAL A 126 2.09 11.65 -17.69
C VAL A 126 2.04 10.22 -18.20
N ALA A 127 1.22 9.36 -17.60
CA ALA A 127 1.02 8.00 -18.10
C ALA A 127 0.51 8.00 -19.54
N ARG A 128 -0.45 8.86 -19.88
CA ARG A 128 -0.96 9.01 -21.26
C ARG A 128 0.09 9.48 -22.24
N SER A 129 0.93 10.46 -21.87
CA SER A 129 2.03 10.94 -22.74
C SER A 129 3.06 9.85 -23.03
N LEU A 130 3.22 8.91 -22.12
CA LEU A 130 4.07 7.73 -22.28
C LEU A 130 3.35 6.56 -22.99
N ASN A 131 2.12 6.74 -23.49
CA ASN A 131 1.27 5.68 -24.04
C ASN A 131 1.04 4.50 -23.08
N ILE A 132 0.99 4.75 -21.77
CA ILE A 132 0.63 3.75 -20.77
C ILE A 132 -0.90 3.68 -20.70
N PRO A 133 -1.52 2.50 -20.85
CA PRO A 133 -2.96 2.35 -20.79
C PRO A 133 -3.50 2.77 -19.41
N VAL A 134 -4.42 3.73 -19.40
CA VAL A 134 -5.19 4.17 -18.24
C VAL A 134 -6.68 4.20 -18.61
N PRO A 135 -7.61 3.89 -17.70
CA PRO A 135 -9.03 3.95 -18.00
C PRO A 135 -9.44 5.37 -18.41
N LYS A 136 -10.45 5.51 -19.25
CA LYS A 136 -11.00 6.82 -19.59
C LYS A 136 -11.58 7.48 -18.35
N THR A 137 -11.09 8.67 -18.05
CA THR A 137 -11.42 9.43 -16.85
C THR A 137 -11.93 10.81 -17.26
N VAL A 138 -13.00 11.27 -16.62
CA VAL A 138 -13.58 12.61 -16.83
C VAL A 138 -13.82 13.28 -15.49
N THR A 139 -13.74 14.62 -15.46
CA THR A 139 -14.03 15.36 -14.24
C THR A 139 -15.55 15.50 -14.05
N VAL A 140 -15.99 15.65 -12.80
CA VAL A 140 -17.40 15.92 -12.52
C VAL A 140 -17.81 17.28 -13.08
N GLU A 141 -16.88 18.26 -13.08
CA GLU A 141 -17.10 19.58 -13.65
C GLU A 141 -17.34 19.54 -15.16
N ASP A 142 -16.60 18.73 -15.92
CA ASP A 142 -16.79 18.59 -17.37
C ASP A 142 -18.16 17.98 -17.70
N VAL A 143 -18.62 17.03 -16.85
CA VAL A 143 -19.96 16.46 -17.00
C VAL A 143 -21.04 17.49 -16.67
N ARG A 144 -20.92 18.23 -15.55
CA ARG A 144 -21.89 19.25 -15.15
C ARG A 144 -21.96 20.41 -16.13
N ASN A 145 -20.84 20.78 -16.73
CA ASN A 145 -20.75 21.84 -17.73
C ASN A 145 -21.06 21.34 -19.15
N GLN A 146 -21.55 20.12 -19.31
CA GLN A 146 -21.91 19.48 -20.58
C GLN A 146 -20.74 19.45 -21.60
N ARG A 147 -19.50 19.46 -21.11
CA ARG A 147 -18.28 19.31 -21.93
C ARG A 147 -17.98 17.87 -22.29
N THR A 148 -18.61 16.93 -21.62
CA THR A 148 -18.47 15.48 -21.85
C THR A 148 -19.80 14.90 -22.25
N ASP A 149 -19.86 14.23 -23.41
CA ASP A 149 -21.00 13.41 -23.79
C ASP A 149 -21.01 12.14 -22.93
N LEU A 150 -22.03 11.99 -22.10
CA LEU A 150 -22.20 10.83 -21.22
C LEU A 150 -22.39 9.51 -21.98
N HIS A 151 -22.92 9.57 -23.21
CA HIS A 151 -23.07 8.39 -24.07
C HIS A 151 -21.74 7.94 -24.68
N SER A 152 -20.70 8.78 -24.64
CA SER A 152 -19.35 8.41 -25.07
C SER A 152 -18.55 7.61 -24.01
N LEU A 153 -19.11 7.44 -22.79
CA LEU A 153 -18.52 6.63 -21.72
C LEU A 153 -18.99 5.18 -21.81
N SER A 154 -18.05 4.26 -21.60
CA SER A 154 -18.36 2.83 -21.50
C SER A 154 -18.85 2.48 -20.09
N TYR A 155 -20.13 2.24 -19.94
CA TYR A 155 -20.72 1.83 -18.65
C TYR A 155 -20.44 0.35 -18.35
N PRO A 156 -20.28 -0.05 -17.07
CA PRO A 156 -20.41 0.80 -15.88
C PRO A 156 -19.21 1.74 -15.69
N VAL A 157 -19.46 2.90 -15.07
CA VAL A 157 -18.43 3.81 -14.61
C VAL A 157 -18.32 3.78 -13.09
N LEU A 158 -17.18 4.27 -12.57
CA LEU A 158 -16.93 4.39 -11.14
C LEU A 158 -16.78 5.87 -10.79
N ILE A 159 -17.47 6.31 -9.74
CA ILE A 159 -17.14 7.57 -9.07
C ILE A 159 -16.06 7.23 -8.03
N LYS A 160 -14.95 7.95 -8.07
CA LYS A 160 -13.79 7.72 -7.19
C LYS A 160 -13.28 9.04 -6.62
N PRO A 161 -12.75 9.07 -5.39
CA PRO A 161 -12.01 10.23 -4.90
C PRO A 161 -10.69 10.40 -5.67
N LYS A 162 -10.26 11.66 -5.86
CA LYS A 162 -8.98 12.00 -6.48
C LYS A 162 -7.79 11.59 -5.61
N GLN A 163 -7.98 11.60 -4.30
CA GLN A 163 -6.97 11.26 -3.29
C GLN A 163 -7.51 10.23 -2.30
N GLY A 164 -6.61 9.45 -1.72
CA GLY A 164 -6.91 8.43 -0.72
C GLY A 164 -7.00 7.02 -1.31
N GLY A 165 -6.82 6.02 -0.44
CA GLY A 165 -6.83 4.60 -0.76
C GLY A 165 -7.97 3.84 -0.08
N GLY A 166 -8.06 2.52 -0.31
CA GLY A 166 -8.95 1.63 0.44
C GLY A 166 -10.39 1.56 -0.04
N ALA A 167 -10.66 1.93 -1.29
CA ALA A 167 -11.99 1.79 -1.93
C ALA A 167 -13.15 2.54 -1.23
N TRP A 168 -12.87 3.44 -0.27
CA TRP A 168 -13.90 4.26 0.34
C TRP A 168 -14.49 5.24 -0.68
N ALA A 169 -15.78 5.57 -0.54
CA ALA A 169 -16.50 6.47 -1.43
C ALA A 169 -16.49 6.09 -2.93
N ILE A 170 -16.10 4.85 -3.27
CA ILE A 170 -16.22 4.36 -4.64
C ILE A 170 -17.65 3.86 -4.87
N LYS A 171 -18.29 4.39 -5.90
CA LYS A 171 -19.62 3.93 -6.32
C LYS A 171 -19.63 3.53 -7.78
N LYS A 172 -20.15 2.34 -8.06
CA LYS A 172 -20.45 1.86 -9.41
C LYS A 172 -21.74 2.50 -9.89
N ILE A 173 -21.75 2.95 -11.13
CA ILE A 173 -22.87 3.57 -11.83
C ILE A 173 -23.09 2.81 -13.14
N ASP A 174 -24.29 2.31 -13.37
CA ASP A 174 -24.58 1.41 -14.48
C ASP A 174 -25.18 2.13 -15.71
N SER A 175 -25.60 3.41 -15.59
CA SER A 175 -26.21 4.15 -16.70
C SER A 175 -25.98 5.66 -16.62
N PRO A 176 -26.10 6.39 -17.77
CA PRO A 176 -26.06 7.85 -17.79
C PRO A 176 -27.13 8.49 -16.88
N GLN A 177 -28.34 7.92 -16.83
CA GLN A 177 -29.43 8.42 -16.02
C GLN A 177 -29.11 8.34 -14.52
N GLU A 178 -28.58 7.20 -14.06
CA GLU A 178 -28.14 7.05 -12.66
C GLU A 178 -27.06 8.07 -12.31
N LEU A 179 -26.11 8.32 -13.22
CA LEU A 179 -25.05 9.30 -13.02
C LEU A 179 -25.63 10.71 -12.85
N LEU A 180 -26.53 11.14 -13.72
CA LEU A 180 -27.18 12.47 -13.65
C LEU A 180 -27.95 12.64 -12.34
N ILE A 181 -28.74 11.64 -11.93
CA ILE A 181 -29.46 11.66 -10.65
C ILE A 181 -28.49 11.81 -9.47
N LEU A 182 -27.37 11.13 -9.50
CA LEU A 182 -26.39 11.24 -8.42
C LEU A 182 -25.71 12.62 -8.41
N LEU A 183 -25.34 13.13 -9.57
CA LEU A 183 -24.68 14.43 -9.72
C LEU A 183 -25.59 15.63 -9.42
N SER A 184 -26.91 15.45 -9.37
CA SER A 184 -27.84 16.52 -8.94
C SER A 184 -27.73 16.84 -7.44
N LYS A 185 -27.12 15.95 -6.64
CA LYS A 185 -26.84 16.21 -5.22
C LYS A 185 -25.74 17.27 -5.07
N PRO A 186 -25.84 18.14 -4.04
CA PRO A 186 -24.82 19.18 -3.82
C PRO A 186 -23.46 18.61 -3.40
N LEU A 187 -23.46 17.56 -2.59
CA LEU A 187 -22.28 16.90 -2.03
C LEU A 187 -22.35 15.38 -2.24
N TYR A 188 -21.20 14.75 -2.19
CA TYR A 188 -21.04 13.30 -2.19
C TYR A 188 -20.15 12.89 -1.00
N PHE A 189 -20.68 12.04 -0.10
CA PHE A 189 -20.01 11.74 1.20
C PHE A 189 -19.57 13.01 1.95
N ASP A 190 -20.46 14.01 2.04
CA ASP A 190 -20.23 15.30 2.71
C ASP A 190 -19.03 16.10 2.17
N ARG A 191 -18.61 15.81 0.93
CA ARG A 191 -17.49 16.46 0.24
C ARG A 191 -17.93 17.08 -1.09
N PRO A 192 -17.26 18.18 -1.52
CA PRO A 192 -17.55 18.78 -2.82
C PRO A 192 -17.16 17.84 -3.95
N TRP A 193 -17.91 17.91 -5.04
CA TRP A 193 -17.71 17.08 -6.22
C TRP A 193 -16.35 17.29 -6.90
N SER A 194 -15.71 18.43 -6.73
CA SER A 194 -14.34 18.70 -7.20
C SER A 194 -13.30 17.71 -6.67
N ARG A 195 -13.62 17.01 -5.57
CA ARG A 195 -12.79 15.96 -4.99
C ARG A 195 -12.92 14.60 -5.67
N PHE A 196 -13.81 14.46 -6.63
CA PHE A 196 -14.12 13.19 -7.28
C PHE A 196 -13.92 13.29 -8.79
N PHE A 197 -13.71 12.12 -9.40
CA PHE A 197 -13.73 11.94 -10.84
C PHE A 197 -14.61 10.74 -11.22
N ILE A 198 -14.95 10.65 -12.50
CA ILE A 198 -15.73 9.56 -13.08
C ILE A 198 -14.78 8.80 -14.00
N GLN A 199 -14.68 7.48 -13.82
CA GLN A 199 -13.76 6.63 -14.56
C GLN A 199 -14.49 5.40 -15.10
N GLU A 200 -14.23 5.02 -16.34
CA GLU A 200 -14.72 3.77 -16.91
C GLU A 200 -14.21 2.58 -16.10
N LYS A 201 -15.08 1.63 -15.82
CA LYS A 201 -14.73 0.43 -15.05
C LYS A 201 -14.12 -0.63 -15.98
N ILE A 202 -12.83 -0.89 -15.86
CA ILE A 202 -12.21 -2.04 -16.51
C ILE A 202 -12.65 -3.32 -15.79
N ILE A 203 -13.07 -4.31 -16.57
CA ILE A 203 -13.46 -5.64 -16.06
C ILE A 203 -12.35 -6.63 -16.35
N GLY A 204 -11.75 -7.16 -15.31
CA GLY A 204 -10.62 -8.06 -15.45
C GLY A 204 -9.97 -8.44 -14.13
N GLU A 205 -8.74 -8.91 -14.21
CA GLU A 205 -7.97 -9.38 -13.07
C GLU A 205 -7.06 -8.29 -12.52
N THR A 206 -7.06 -8.13 -11.20
CA THR A 206 -6.16 -7.17 -10.55
C THR A 206 -4.77 -7.79 -10.42
N ILE A 207 -3.78 -7.09 -10.96
CA ILE A 207 -2.37 -7.37 -10.76
C ILE A 207 -1.68 -6.14 -10.15
N CYS A 208 -0.64 -6.39 -9.38
CA CYS A 208 0.14 -5.35 -8.73
C CYS A 208 1.59 -5.50 -9.13
N VAL A 209 2.25 -4.37 -9.38
CA VAL A 209 3.70 -4.31 -9.64
C VAL A 209 4.32 -3.39 -8.60
N ALA A 210 5.34 -3.88 -7.89
CA ALA A 210 6.09 -3.04 -6.96
C ALA A 210 7.56 -3.01 -7.36
N MET A 211 8.18 -1.84 -7.21
CA MET A 211 9.55 -1.60 -7.64
C MET A 211 10.35 -0.81 -6.60
N LEU A 212 11.67 -0.96 -6.67
CA LEU A 212 12.66 -0.14 -5.97
C LEU A 212 13.51 0.57 -7.02
N PHE A 213 13.71 1.86 -6.81
CA PHE A 213 14.54 2.73 -7.64
C PHE A 213 15.59 3.45 -6.81
N CYS A 214 16.73 3.73 -7.41
CA CYS A 214 17.78 4.59 -6.87
C CYS A 214 18.01 5.76 -7.83
N ASN A 215 17.53 6.97 -7.46
CA ASN A 215 17.70 8.21 -8.25
C ASN A 215 17.32 8.05 -9.73
N GLY A 216 16.17 7.45 -10.01
CA GLY A 216 15.68 7.19 -11.37
C GLY A 216 16.16 5.88 -12.00
N GLU A 217 17.06 5.14 -11.36
CA GLU A 217 17.55 3.86 -11.85
C GLU A 217 16.79 2.69 -11.22
N TYR A 218 16.29 1.79 -12.04
CA TYR A 218 15.63 0.56 -11.62
C TYR A 218 16.59 -0.37 -10.85
N LYS A 219 16.14 -0.90 -9.69
CA LYS A 219 16.94 -1.81 -8.85
C LYS A 219 16.27 -3.17 -8.59
N ALA A 220 14.97 -3.20 -8.32
CA ALA A 220 14.27 -4.45 -8.05
C ALA A 220 12.78 -4.34 -8.36
N LYS A 221 12.13 -5.48 -8.65
CA LYS A 221 10.69 -5.57 -8.86
C LYS A 221 10.08 -6.86 -8.35
N ILE A 222 8.77 -6.83 -8.17
CA ILE A 222 7.88 -7.97 -8.00
C ILE A 222 6.55 -7.69 -8.71
N ALA A 223 5.97 -8.68 -9.36
CA ALA A 223 4.62 -8.62 -9.86
C ALA A 223 3.80 -9.79 -9.32
N TYR A 224 2.55 -9.54 -8.97
CA TYR A 224 1.65 -10.55 -8.42
C TYR A 224 0.20 -10.26 -8.78
N LYS A 225 -0.59 -11.33 -8.85
CA LYS A 225 -2.04 -11.31 -9.06
C LYS A 225 -2.76 -11.44 -7.73
N GLN A 226 -3.79 -10.65 -7.54
CA GLN A 226 -4.74 -10.79 -6.44
C GLN A 226 -5.70 -11.94 -6.74
N LEU A 227 -5.84 -12.85 -5.79
CA LEU A 227 -6.74 -14.01 -5.89
C LEU A 227 -7.97 -13.86 -5.00
N ARG A 228 -7.83 -13.13 -3.88
CA ARG A 228 -8.90 -12.74 -2.96
C ARG A 228 -8.58 -11.39 -2.33
N ASP A 229 -9.63 -10.61 -2.05
CA ASP A 229 -9.54 -9.27 -1.49
C ASP A 229 -10.39 -9.10 -0.24
N TYR A 230 -10.02 -8.15 0.61
CA TYR A 230 -10.84 -7.67 1.72
C TYR A 230 -10.94 -6.14 1.68
N PRO A 231 -12.16 -5.57 1.66
CA PRO A 231 -13.44 -6.22 1.44
C PRO A 231 -13.58 -6.84 0.05
N VAL A 232 -14.53 -7.79 -0.12
CA VAL A 232 -14.73 -8.54 -1.39
C VAL A 232 -15.14 -7.65 -2.56
N SER A 233 -15.68 -6.47 -2.27
CA SER A 233 -16.06 -5.45 -3.28
C SER A 233 -14.87 -4.76 -3.94
N GLY A 234 -13.65 -5.09 -3.56
CA GLY A 234 -12.38 -4.49 -3.98
C GLY A 234 -11.66 -3.89 -2.78
N GLY A 235 -10.45 -4.30 -2.52
CA GLY A 235 -9.67 -3.87 -1.38
C GLY A 235 -8.26 -4.45 -1.40
N GLN A 236 -7.68 -4.64 -0.21
CA GLN A 236 -6.35 -5.21 -0.10
C GLN A 236 -6.36 -6.72 -0.34
N ALA A 237 -5.40 -7.22 -1.12
CA ALA A 237 -5.27 -8.64 -1.39
C ALA A 237 -5.06 -9.45 -0.11
N THR A 238 -5.91 -10.46 0.12
CA THR A 238 -5.77 -11.40 1.23
C THR A 238 -5.07 -12.69 0.80
N LEU A 239 -5.21 -13.08 -0.48
CA LEU A 239 -4.50 -14.19 -1.10
C LEU A 239 -3.95 -13.73 -2.46
N ARG A 240 -2.70 -14.04 -2.75
CA ARG A 240 -2.05 -13.63 -3.99
C ARG A 240 -1.00 -14.62 -4.44
N VAL A 241 -0.65 -14.54 -5.71
CA VAL A 241 0.37 -15.38 -6.34
C VAL A 241 1.29 -14.51 -7.20
N SER A 242 2.61 -14.75 -7.14
CA SER A 242 3.56 -14.07 -8.02
C SER A 242 3.40 -14.54 -9.46
N ILE A 243 3.38 -13.58 -10.36
CA ILE A 243 3.28 -13.75 -11.81
C ILE A 243 4.30 -12.86 -12.50
N SER A 244 4.47 -13.01 -13.82
CA SER A 244 5.09 -12.00 -14.68
C SER A 244 4.02 -11.44 -15.62
N ASN A 245 3.98 -10.12 -15.73
CA ASN A 245 3.24 -9.39 -16.76
C ASN A 245 4.16 -8.30 -17.31
N LYS A 246 4.81 -8.61 -18.42
CA LYS A 246 5.86 -7.75 -19.00
C LYS A 246 5.37 -6.35 -19.34
N ASP A 247 4.12 -6.23 -19.83
CA ASP A 247 3.56 -4.93 -20.22
C ASP A 247 3.33 -4.04 -19.01
N ALA A 248 2.70 -4.58 -17.95
CA ALA A 248 2.52 -3.83 -16.70
C ALA A 248 3.87 -3.46 -16.05
N GLU A 249 4.82 -4.41 -16.03
CA GLU A 249 6.16 -4.19 -15.47
C GLU A 249 6.90 -3.09 -16.24
N THR A 250 6.90 -3.14 -17.58
CA THR A 250 7.57 -2.14 -18.43
C THR A 250 6.90 -0.78 -18.34
N ASN A 251 5.57 -0.74 -18.35
CA ASN A 251 4.81 0.50 -18.25
C ASN A 251 5.08 1.20 -16.92
N PHE A 252 5.07 0.45 -15.82
CA PHE A 252 5.35 1.03 -14.51
C PHE A 252 6.80 1.49 -14.36
N GLN A 253 7.75 0.71 -14.91
CA GLN A 253 9.17 1.09 -14.90
C GLN A 253 9.38 2.42 -15.65
N ARG A 254 8.84 2.58 -16.87
CA ARG A 254 8.94 3.82 -17.65
C ARG A 254 8.35 5.02 -16.93
N LEU A 255 7.22 4.83 -16.23
CA LEU A 255 6.61 5.91 -15.45
C LEU A 255 7.49 6.34 -14.27
N LEU A 256 8.11 5.40 -13.56
CA LEU A 256 9.00 5.71 -12.45
C LEU A 256 10.34 6.30 -12.91
N GLU A 257 10.83 5.92 -14.08
CA GLU A 257 11.99 6.55 -14.75
C GLU A 257 11.70 8.01 -15.08
N GLU A 258 10.52 8.31 -15.67
CA GLU A 258 10.06 9.67 -15.96
C GLU A 258 9.98 10.54 -14.69
N PHE A 259 9.48 9.96 -13.59
CA PHE A 259 9.43 10.61 -12.29
C PHE A 259 10.81 10.72 -11.61
N LYS A 260 11.88 10.14 -12.18
CA LYS A 260 13.21 10.05 -11.55
C LYS A 260 13.10 9.52 -10.11
N TRP A 261 12.33 8.44 -9.95
CA TRP A 261 11.92 7.93 -8.65
C TRP A 261 13.11 7.52 -7.78
N HIS A 262 12.95 7.63 -6.45
CA HIS A 262 13.91 7.15 -5.47
C HIS A 262 13.19 6.47 -4.31
N GLY A 263 13.46 5.20 -4.06
CA GLY A 263 12.80 4.40 -3.05
C GLY A 263 11.79 3.40 -3.62
N VAL A 264 10.91 2.91 -2.77
CA VAL A 264 9.88 1.92 -3.16
C VAL A 264 8.63 2.60 -3.69
N CYS A 265 7.97 1.93 -4.64
CA CYS A 265 6.67 2.31 -5.16
C CYS A 265 5.90 1.07 -5.61
N GLN A 266 4.57 1.10 -5.51
CA GLN A 266 3.72 0.02 -5.99
C GLN A 266 2.58 0.60 -6.82
N ALA A 267 2.21 -0.09 -7.90
CA ALA A 267 1.09 0.24 -8.75
C ALA A 267 0.09 -0.92 -8.84
N ASP A 268 -1.20 -0.56 -8.94
CA ASP A 268 -2.28 -1.48 -9.21
C ASP A 268 -2.72 -1.35 -10.68
N PHE A 269 -2.84 -2.49 -11.34
CA PHE A 269 -3.33 -2.61 -12.70
C PHE A 269 -4.56 -3.53 -12.74
N ILE A 270 -5.46 -3.29 -13.70
CA ILE A 270 -6.48 -4.26 -14.10
C ILE A 270 -6.15 -4.72 -15.51
N VAL A 271 -5.94 -6.02 -15.67
CA VAL A 271 -5.77 -6.65 -16.99
C VAL A 271 -7.17 -6.87 -17.56
N ASP A 272 -7.53 -6.13 -18.60
CA ASP A 272 -8.85 -6.25 -19.25
C ASP A 272 -9.06 -7.68 -19.75
N GLY A 273 -10.16 -8.30 -19.32
CA GLY A 273 -10.45 -9.70 -19.61
C GLY A 273 -10.72 -10.02 -21.09
N ARG A 274 -10.95 -9.00 -21.94
CA ARG A 274 -11.21 -9.15 -23.38
C ARG A 274 -9.96 -8.91 -24.21
N THR A 275 -9.16 -7.90 -23.84
CA THR A 275 -8.01 -7.45 -24.63
C THR A 275 -6.67 -7.92 -24.09
N GLY A 276 -6.63 -8.31 -22.81
CA GLY A 276 -5.39 -8.65 -22.11
C GLY A 276 -4.52 -7.42 -21.76
N ILE A 277 -4.96 -6.20 -22.05
CA ILE A 277 -4.20 -4.97 -21.81
C ILE A 277 -4.24 -4.63 -20.31
N PRO A 278 -3.08 -4.37 -19.68
CA PRO A 278 -3.03 -3.92 -18.29
C PRO A 278 -3.24 -2.40 -18.22
N TYR A 279 -4.34 -1.99 -17.60
CA TYR A 279 -4.66 -0.59 -17.33
C TYR A 279 -4.16 -0.19 -15.94
N LEU A 280 -3.33 0.85 -15.86
CA LEU A 280 -2.88 1.44 -14.60
C LEU A 280 -4.05 2.15 -13.91
N ILE A 281 -4.34 1.79 -12.65
CA ILE A 281 -5.51 2.33 -11.92
C ILE A 281 -5.15 3.07 -10.64
N ASP A 282 -4.00 2.79 -10.05
CA ASP A 282 -3.55 3.43 -8.80
C ASP A 282 -2.04 3.32 -8.60
N ILE A 283 -1.46 4.29 -7.88
CA ILE A 283 -0.04 4.30 -7.50
C ILE A 283 0.06 4.53 -5.99
N ASN A 284 0.84 3.70 -5.33
CA ASN A 284 1.16 3.77 -3.91
C ASN A 284 2.64 4.15 -3.73
N PRO A 285 2.98 5.44 -3.47
CA PRO A 285 4.36 5.93 -3.39
C PRO A 285 5.01 5.61 -2.02
N ARG A 286 4.89 4.38 -1.56
CA ARG A 286 5.31 3.88 -0.25
C ARG A 286 5.38 2.37 -0.23
N PHE A 287 5.76 1.78 0.90
CA PHE A 287 5.56 0.36 1.12
C PHE A 287 4.07 -0.02 1.02
N TRP A 288 3.78 -1.26 0.62
CA TRP A 288 2.43 -1.73 0.28
C TRP A 288 2.01 -2.95 1.08
N GLY A 289 0.71 -3.18 1.17
CA GLY A 289 0.10 -4.21 2.01
C GLY A 289 0.57 -5.64 1.75
N SER A 290 1.03 -5.92 0.52
CA SER A 290 1.49 -7.24 0.07
C SER A 290 3.02 -7.38 0.07
N LEU A 291 3.74 -6.63 0.90
CA LEU A 291 5.22 -6.61 0.97
C LEU A 291 5.84 -8.01 1.09
N VAL A 292 5.20 -8.91 1.84
CA VAL A 292 5.67 -10.30 2.01
C VAL A 292 5.78 -11.05 0.70
N GLN A 293 5.01 -10.69 -0.32
CA GLN A 293 5.09 -11.32 -1.64
C GLN A 293 6.49 -11.17 -2.24
N GLY A 294 7.10 -9.97 -2.15
CA GLY A 294 8.48 -9.74 -2.58
C GLY A 294 9.46 -10.60 -1.81
N ILE A 295 9.37 -10.57 -0.47
CA ILE A 295 10.29 -11.33 0.42
C ILE A 295 10.21 -12.84 0.12
N ALA A 296 9.00 -13.38 -0.01
CA ALA A 296 8.77 -14.80 -0.30
C ALA A 296 9.30 -15.20 -1.69
N CYS A 297 9.27 -14.27 -2.65
CA CYS A 297 9.79 -14.48 -4.00
C CYS A 297 11.31 -14.29 -4.13
N GLY A 298 11.98 -13.89 -3.06
CA GLY A 298 13.44 -13.70 -3.03
C GLY A 298 13.88 -12.24 -3.21
N VAL A 299 12.95 -11.29 -3.32
CA VAL A 299 13.22 -9.84 -3.40
C VAL A 299 12.89 -9.21 -2.05
N ASP A 300 13.87 -9.08 -1.21
CA ASP A 300 13.72 -8.53 0.14
C ASP A 300 13.82 -6.99 0.13
N PHE A 301 12.74 -6.34 -0.27
CA PHE A 301 12.68 -4.87 -0.36
C PHE A 301 13.09 -4.15 0.92
N PRO A 302 12.68 -4.57 2.14
CA PRO A 302 13.17 -3.98 3.38
C PRO A 302 14.69 -3.97 3.50
N TYR A 303 15.31 -5.10 3.18
CA TYR A 303 16.78 -5.22 3.24
C TYR A 303 17.47 -4.41 2.14
N LEU A 304 16.91 -4.39 0.92
CA LEU A 304 17.44 -3.57 -0.18
C LEU A 304 17.36 -2.07 0.16
N VAL A 305 16.24 -1.60 0.72
CA VAL A 305 16.09 -0.20 1.18
C VAL A 305 17.09 0.13 2.28
N PHE A 306 17.23 -0.74 3.28
CA PHE A 306 18.25 -0.57 4.33
C PHE A 306 19.66 -0.48 3.73
N LYS A 307 20.01 -1.41 2.85
CA LYS A 307 21.30 -1.46 2.19
C LYS A 307 21.57 -0.20 1.36
N MET A 308 20.58 0.24 0.58
CA MET A 308 20.63 1.47 -0.21
C MET A 308 20.83 2.71 0.68
N ALA A 309 20.17 2.77 1.84
CA ALA A 309 20.38 3.85 2.80
C ALA A 309 21.84 3.88 3.32
N ILE A 310 22.44 2.73 3.58
CA ILE A 310 23.79 2.64 4.14
C ILE A 310 24.88 2.82 3.08
N GLU A 311 24.73 2.18 1.94
CA GLU A 311 25.74 2.07 0.90
C GLU A 311 25.57 3.11 -0.24
N GLY A 312 24.41 3.81 -0.26
CA GLY A 312 24.08 4.80 -1.29
C GLY A 312 23.39 4.20 -2.52
N ASP A 313 23.66 2.95 -2.83
CA ASP A 313 23.05 2.20 -3.93
C ASP A 313 23.01 0.68 -3.63
N VAL A 314 22.31 -0.08 -4.47
CA VAL A 314 22.23 -1.54 -4.45
C VAL A 314 22.32 -2.11 -5.85
N GLU A 315 22.87 -3.31 -5.95
CA GLU A 315 22.88 -4.04 -7.22
C GLU A 315 21.46 -4.35 -7.70
N GLN A 316 21.27 -4.32 -9.01
CA GLN A 316 20.02 -4.66 -9.63
C GLN A 316 19.69 -6.14 -9.41
N THR A 317 18.49 -6.39 -8.87
CA THR A 317 17.96 -7.76 -8.76
C THR A 317 17.29 -8.15 -10.08
N ARG A 318 17.76 -9.23 -10.71
CA ARG A 318 17.30 -9.60 -12.06
C ARG A 318 15.95 -10.29 -12.08
N ASP A 319 15.72 -11.26 -11.17
CA ASP A 319 14.57 -12.17 -11.23
C ASP A 319 13.91 -12.34 -9.86
N PHE A 320 12.64 -12.69 -9.88
CA PHE A 320 11.87 -13.13 -8.73
C PHE A 320 11.16 -14.46 -9.03
N LYS A 321 10.87 -15.25 -7.99
CA LYS A 321 10.21 -16.55 -8.14
C LYS A 321 8.74 -16.37 -8.52
N ILE A 322 8.31 -17.06 -9.58
CA ILE A 322 6.92 -17.12 -10.06
C ILE A 322 6.16 -18.26 -9.39
N GLY A 323 4.84 -18.10 -9.20
CA GLY A 323 3.95 -19.12 -8.63
C GLY A 323 4.01 -19.21 -7.10
N VAL A 324 4.71 -18.30 -6.44
CA VAL A 324 4.78 -18.26 -4.97
C VAL A 324 3.51 -17.62 -4.42
N MET A 325 2.86 -18.30 -3.49
CA MET A 325 1.63 -17.82 -2.86
C MET A 325 1.93 -17.18 -1.49
N THR A 326 1.27 -16.07 -1.22
CA THR A 326 1.27 -15.43 0.11
C THR A 326 -0.14 -15.08 0.55
N ARG A 327 -0.34 -14.97 1.86
CA ARG A 327 -1.66 -14.79 2.46
C ARG A 327 -1.63 -13.83 3.64
N TRP A 328 -2.57 -12.91 3.67
CA TRP A 328 -2.92 -12.15 4.86
C TRP A 328 -4.03 -12.89 5.60
N LEU A 329 -3.64 -13.67 6.63
CA LEU A 329 -4.53 -14.57 7.33
C LEU A 329 -5.68 -13.82 8.03
N GLY A 330 -5.40 -12.74 8.73
CA GLY A 330 -6.43 -11.94 9.41
C GLY A 330 -7.47 -11.38 8.45
N GLY A 331 -7.02 -10.80 7.32
CA GLY A 331 -7.94 -10.29 6.29
C GLY A 331 -8.79 -11.39 5.66
N ASP A 332 -8.18 -12.55 5.44
CA ASP A 332 -8.85 -13.71 4.86
C ASP A 332 -9.91 -14.29 5.82
N LEU A 333 -9.63 -14.32 7.12
CA LEU A 333 -10.60 -14.70 8.14
C LEU A 333 -11.77 -13.69 8.21
N MET A 334 -11.51 -12.39 8.06
CA MET A 334 -12.56 -11.38 8.02
C MET A 334 -13.49 -11.51 6.78
N THR A 335 -12.97 -12.02 5.65
CA THR A 335 -13.80 -12.30 4.47
C THR A 335 -14.58 -13.61 4.58
N PHE A 336 -14.06 -14.57 5.35
CA PHE A 336 -14.63 -15.92 5.41
C PHE A 336 -16.09 -15.94 5.85
N PHE A 337 -16.42 -15.30 6.96
CA PHE A 337 -17.78 -15.35 7.51
C PHE A 337 -18.83 -14.65 6.63
N PRO A 338 -18.60 -13.45 6.09
CA PRO A 338 -19.53 -12.82 5.14
C PRO A 338 -19.74 -13.67 3.88
N LEU A 339 -18.69 -14.22 3.30
CA LEU A 339 -18.77 -15.04 2.10
C LEU A 339 -19.47 -16.38 2.37
N LEU A 340 -19.21 -17.01 3.52
CA LEU A 340 -19.89 -18.24 3.92
C LEU A 340 -21.40 -18.03 4.06
N ARG A 341 -21.83 -16.88 4.55
CA ARG A 341 -23.25 -16.52 4.68
C ARG A 341 -23.92 -16.26 3.32
N SER A 342 -23.23 -15.63 2.39
CA SER A 342 -23.75 -15.24 1.07
C SER A 342 -23.59 -16.32 0.00
N SER A 343 -22.71 -17.30 0.18
CA SER A 343 -22.45 -18.33 -0.83
C SER A 343 -23.58 -19.37 -0.87
N LYS A 344 -24.10 -19.63 -2.06
CA LYS A 344 -25.02 -20.75 -2.33
C LYS A 344 -24.30 -22.11 -2.28
N GLU A 345 -23.00 -22.12 -2.58
CA GLU A 345 -22.16 -23.34 -2.62
C GLU A 345 -21.15 -23.34 -1.46
N ARG A 346 -21.64 -23.38 -0.23
CA ARG A 346 -20.82 -23.26 0.98
C ARG A 346 -19.65 -24.26 1.05
N LEU A 347 -19.88 -25.51 0.64
CA LEU A 347 -18.83 -26.57 0.67
C LEU A 347 -17.72 -26.28 -0.36
N ALA A 348 -18.08 -25.84 -1.57
CA ALA A 348 -17.10 -25.45 -2.59
C ALA A 348 -16.27 -24.25 -2.12
N PHE A 349 -16.92 -23.27 -1.50
CA PHE A 349 -16.26 -22.12 -0.92
C PHE A 349 -15.28 -22.51 0.22
N ILE A 350 -15.70 -23.39 1.16
CA ILE A 350 -14.82 -23.90 2.22
C ILE A 350 -13.61 -24.62 1.61
N LYS A 351 -13.83 -25.49 0.61
CA LYS A 351 -12.72 -26.17 -0.09
C LYS A 351 -11.76 -25.18 -0.73
N GLN A 352 -12.25 -24.17 -1.43
CA GLN A 352 -11.42 -23.12 -2.04
C GLN A 352 -10.67 -22.28 -1.00
N PHE A 353 -11.28 -22.03 0.17
CA PHE A 353 -10.65 -21.33 1.28
C PHE A 353 -9.49 -22.13 1.88
N ILE A 354 -9.65 -23.45 1.99
CA ILE A 354 -8.65 -24.36 2.57
C ILE A 354 -7.59 -24.81 1.54
N ALA A 355 -7.95 -24.90 0.25
CA ALA A 355 -7.07 -25.44 -0.80
C ALA A 355 -5.64 -24.84 -0.85
N PRO A 356 -5.41 -23.53 -0.58
CA PRO A 356 -4.07 -22.97 -0.56
C PRO A 356 -3.14 -23.60 0.48
N TYR A 357 -3.68 -24.24 1.53
CA TYR A 357 -2.89 -24.87 2.59
C TYR A 357 -2.16 -26.14 2.14
N SER A 358 -2.56 -26.72 1.01
CA SER A 358 -1.85 -27.85 0.42
C SER A 358 -0.49 -27.43 -0.24
N LYS A 359 -0.27 -26.12 -0.43
CA LYS A 359 0.97 -25.55 -0.98
C LYS A 359 1.71 -24.77 0.11
N LYS A 360 3.01 -24.60 -0.03
CA LYS A 360 3.82 -23.78 0.88
C LYS A 360 3.43 -22.32 0.73
N VAL A 361 2.57 -21.83 1.64
CA VAL A 361 2.08 -20.44 1.69
C VAL A 361 2.83 -19.68 2.78
N THR A 362 3.29 -18.47 2.47
CA THR A 362 3.88 -17.55 3.45
C THR A 362 2.82 -16.55 3.93
N TYR A 363 2.75 -16.31 5.24
CA TYR A 363 1.76 -15.42 5.84
C TYR A 363 2.34 -14.04 6.13
N ASP A 364 1.51 -13.00 5.96
CA ASP A 364 1.90 -11.60 6.22
C ASP A 364 1.95 -11.27 7.71
N ASP A 365 0.99 -11.78 8.45
CA ASP A 365 0.70 -11.40 9.84
C ASP A 365 0.98 -12.52 10.84
N PHE A 366 1.23 -13.74 10.38
CA PHE A 366 1.47 -14.91 11.23
C PHE A 366 2.85 -15.53 10.98
N SER A 367 3.54 -15.90 12.07
CA SER A 367 4.79 -16.64 12.01
C SER A 367 4.93 -17.54 13.24
N LEU A 368 5.17 -18.83 13.02
CA LEU A 368 5.43 -19.77 14.14
C LEU A 368 6.69 -19.40 14.94
N LYS A 369 7.65 -18.71 14.32
CA LYS A 369 8.87 -18.23 15.01
C LYS A 369 8.63 -16.95 15.81
N ASP A 370 7.50 -16.26 15.59
CA ASP A 370 7.13 -15.00 16.25
C ASP A 370 5.60 -14.86 16.32
N PRO A 371 4.92 -15.69 17.15
CA PRO A 371 3.46 -15.77 17.15
C PRO A 371 2.79 -14.62 17.91
N VAL A 372 3.49 -13.97 18.83
CA VAL A 372 2.93 -12.97 19.75
C VAL A 372 2.31 -11.77 19.04
N PRO A 373 2.92 -11.17 17.98
CA PRO A 373 2.32 -10.07 17.24
C PRO A 373 0.95 -10.39 16.66
N PHE A 374 0.76 -11.60 16.12
CA PHE A 374 -0.54 -12.02 15.59
C PHE A 374 -1.59 -12.19 16.69
N LEU A 375 -1.24 -12.85 17.80
CA LEU A 375 -2.14 -13.00 18.94
C LEU A 375 -2.56 -11.63 19.49
N PHE A 376 -1.61 -10.72 19.58
CA PHE A 376 -1.86 -9.36 20.03
C PHE A 376 -2.84 -8.63 19.10
N TRP A 377 -2.68 -8.75 17.79
CA TRP A 377 -3.58 -8.20 16.79
C TRP A 377 -4.99 -8.77 16.90
N VAL A 378 -5.14 -10.11 17.13
CA VAL A 378 -6.44 -10.76 17.32
C VAL A 378 -7.13 -10.24 18.58
N ILE A 379 -6.40 -10.15 19.69
CA ILE A 379 -6.95 -9.68 20.97
C ILE A 379 -7.38 -8.20 20.86
N ASP A 380 -6.54 -7.35 20.27
CA ASP A 380 -6.85 -5.94 20.06
C ASP A 380 -8.05 -5.74 19.13
N GLY A 381 -8.15 -6.54 18.07
CA GLY A 381 -9.33 -6.58 17.18
C GLY A 381 -10.60 -6.98 17.91
N ALA A 382 -10.55 -8.02 18.74
CA ALA A 382 -11.69 -8.47 19.53
C ALA A 382 -12.12 -7.39 20.56
N MET A 383 -11.18 -6.75 21.23
CA MET A 383 -11.47 -5.64 22.15
C MET A 383 -12.10 -4.43 21.45
N ARG A 384 -11.68 -4.11 20.22
CA ARG A 384 -12.31 -3.05 19.43
C ARG A 384 -13.74 -3.37 19.03
N ILE A 385 -14.03 -4.61 18.62
CA ILE A 385 -15.41 -5.04 18.35
C ILE A 385 -16.30 -4.85 19.56
N ILE A 386 -15.81 -5.21 20.75
CA ILE A 386 -16.58 -5.10 22.00
C ILE A 386 -16.81 -3.63 22.39
N ARG A 387 -15.80 -2.79 22.21
CA ARG A 387 -15.84 -1.37 22.63
C ARG A 387 -16.56 -0.47 21.62
N ASP A 388 -16.22 -0.64 20.33
CA ASP A 388 -16.58 0.34 19.28
C ASP A 388 -17.64 -0.23 18.32
N HIS A 389 -18.08 -1.48 18.51
CA HIS A 389 -18.95 -2.24 17.59
C HIS A 389 -18.48 -2.22 16.13
N SER A 390 -17.19 -1.99 15.90
CA SER A 390 -16.58 -1.84 14.59
C SER A 390 -15.22 -2.52 14.51
N LEU A 391 -14.95 -3.17 13.36
CA LEU A 391 -13.61 -3.65 12.99
C LEU A 391 -12.82 -2.62 12.20
N SER A 392 -13.48 -1.51 11.80
CA SER A 392 -12.83 -0.47 11.02
C SER A 392 -11.79 0.25 11.86
N PRO A 393 -10.64 0.64 11.27
CA PRO A 393 -9.72 1.58 11.91
C PRO A 393 -10.47 2.85 12.31
N SER A 394 -10.02 3.48 13.40
CA SER A 394 -10.57 4.77 13.80
C SER A 394 -10.52 5.77 12.64
N PRO A 395 -11.53 6.64 12.45
CA PRO A 395 -11.47 7.71 11.46
C PRO A 395 -10.24 8.61 11.58
N HIS A 396 -9.62 8.65 12.77
CA HIS A 396 -8.36 9.36 13.02
C HIS A 396 -7.12 8.67 12.43
N ASP A 397 -7.26 7.45 11.88
CA ASP A 397 -6.18 6.69 11.26
C ASP A 397 -6.18 6.80 9.72
N SER A 398 -7.13 7.51 9.13
CA SER A 398 -7.22 7.70 7.68
C SER A 398 -6.93 9.14 7.27
N LEU A 399 -6.01 9.30 6.33
CA LEU A 399 -5.56 10.58 5.78
C LEU A 399 -6.50 11.27 4.81
N ALA A 400 -7.71 10.78 4.64
CA ALA A 400 -8.65 11.40 3.74
C ALA A 400 -8.90 12.87 4.14
N GLY A 401 -8.01 13.77 3.75
CA GLY A 401 -8.16 15.21 3.88
C GLY A 401 -7.08 15.99 4.66
N ILE A 402 -5.94 15.37 5.03
CA ILE A 402 -4.90 16.05 5.84
C ILE A 402 -3.78 16.67 4.98
N TRP A 403 -3.69 16.32 3.71
CA TRP A 403 -2.61 16.76 2.81
C TRP A 403 -3.04 17.88 1.84
N GLU A 404 -3.88 18.78 2.32
CA GLU A 404 -4.24 20.02 1.62
C GLU A 404 -3.32 21.16 1.97
#